data_9ee350b8c3983853ee76f6e1cacc13b0
#
_entry.id   9ee350b8c3983853ee76f6e1cacc13b0
#
_cell.length_a   1.000
_cell.length_b   1.000
_cell.length_c   1.000
_cell.angle_alpha   90.00
_cell.angle_beta   90.00
_cell.angle_gamma   90.00
#
_symmetry.space_group_name_H-M   'P 1'
#
loop_
_entity.id
_entity.type
_entity.pdbx_description
1 polymer ?
#
loop_
_entity_poly.entity_id
_entity_poly.type
_entity_poly.pdbx_seq_one_letter_code
_entity_poly.pdbx_strand_id
1 'polypeptide(L)'
;MVSTTSASGNIRYNCRTYIRNVYDMRLTKHEDGWIYGIFCSESKDPDAPAGDLTSAIAAAGIIRSRDLKNWERLPNLVSQSQQRNVVLHPEFVDGKYALYTRPQDGFIDAGSGGGISWALIDDITHAVVKK
;
A
#
# COMPACT_ATOMS: atom_id res chain seq x y z
N MET A 1 -11.05 -0.97 -7.54
CA MET A 1 -11.82 -0.82 -6.93
C MET A 1 -12.47 -1.71 -6.66
N VAL A 2 -12.74 -1.93 -6.27
CA VAL A 2 -13.44 -2.71 -6.02
C VAL A 2 -14.45 -2.75 -6.32
N SER A 3 -14.96 -2.84 -6.59
CA SER A 3 -15.92 -2.65 -6.70
C SER A 3 -16.76 -3.33 -7.10
N THR A 4 -17.51 -3.43 -7.11
CA THR A 4 -18.46 -4.01 -7.58
C THR A 4 -19.41 -3.27 -7.78
N THR A 5 -19.83 -3.11 -8.40
CA THR A 5 -20.75 -2.33 -8.54
C THR A 5 -21.86 -2.82 -8.56
N SER A 6 -22.44 -2.71 -8.07
CA SER A 6 -23.53 -3.02 -8.11
C SER A 6 -24.21 -2.14 -8.47
N ALA A 7 -24.84 -2.30 -8.88
CA ALA A 7 -25.61 -1.61 -9.26
C ALA A 7 -25.46 -0.75 -8.74
N SER A 8 -25.60 -0.37 -9.15
CA SER A 8 -25.36 0.47 -8.68
C SER A 8 -24.13 0.38 -8.50
N GLY A 9 -23.71 -0.23 -9.16
CA GLY A 9 -22.47 -0.22 -9.13
C GLY A 9 -22.00 -0.24 -7.90
N ASN A 10 -22.41 -0.67 -7.22
CA ASN A 10 -22.06 -0.55 -6.07
C ASN A 10 -21.13 -1.39 -5.63
N ILE A 11 -20.10 -0.91 -5.30
CA ILE A 11 -19.19 -1.62 -4.67
C ILE A 11 -19.63 -1.83 -3.35
N ARG A 12 -19.68 -3.04 -2.94
CA ARG A 12 -20.00 -3.31 -1.68
C ARG A 12 -18.85 -3.52 -0.90
N TYR A 13 -18.64 -2.87 0.16
CA TYR A 13 -17.59 -3.10 1.07
C TYR A 13 -18.10 -3.92 2.21
N ASN A 14 -17.33 -4.92 2.55
CA ASN A 14 -17.55 -5.61 3.79
C ASN A 14 -17.08 -4.68 4.88
N CYS A 15 -17.83 -4.49 5.89
CA CYS A 15 -17.45 -3.57 6.96
C CYS A 15 -16.20 -3.99 7.72
N ARG A 16 -15.75 -5.23 7.53
CA ARG A 16 -14.52 -5.65 8.15
C ARG A 16 -13.31 -5.22 7.36
N THR A 17 -13.50 -4.91 6.10
CA THR A 17 -12.37 -4.63 5.23
C THR A 17 -12.35 -3.23 4.69
N TYR A 18 -13.30 -2.39 5.04
CA TYR A 18 -13.28 -1.06 4.49
C TYR A 18 -12.14 -0.24 5.12
N ILE A 19 -11.65 0.68 4.32
CA ILE A 19 -10.52 1.50 4.71
C ILE A 19 -10.98 2.56 5.68
N ARG A 20 -10.24 2.72 6.76
CA ARG A 20 -10.55 3.72 7.77
C ARG A 20 -9.77 5.00 7.59
N ASN A 21 -8.50 4.87 7.27
CA ASN A 21 -7.62 6.03 7.13
C ASN A 21 -6.72 5.88 5.92
N VAL A 22 -6.46 6.99 5.27
CA VAL A 22 -5.51 7.07 4.17
C VAL A 22 -4.67 8.31 4.41
N TYR A 23 -3.36 8.16 4.42
CA TYR A 23 -2.49 9.29 4.74
C TYR A 23 -1.06 9.10 4.21
N ASP A 24 -0.29 10.16 4.33
CA ASP A 24 1.14 10.16 4.02
C ASP A 24 1.46 9.72 2.60
N MET A 25 0.76 10.28 1.63
CA MET A 25 1.04 9.98 0.23
C MET A 25 2.37 10.59 -0.19
N ARG A 26 3.18 9.78 -0.86
CA ARG A 26 4.42 10.23 -1.46
C ARG A 26 4.38 9.99 -2.94
N LEU A 27 4.62 11.05 -3.71
CA LEU A 27 4.57 10.98 -5.15
C LEU A 27 5.97 10.80 -5.73
N THR A 28 6.06 9.96 -6.73
CA THR A 28 7.31 9.72 -7.44
C THR A 28 7.05 9.70 -8.94
N LYS A 29 7.77 10.53 -9.69
CA LYS A 29 7.72 10.42 -11.14
C LYS A 29 8.74 9.37 -11.54
N HIS A 30 8.27 8.28 -12.10
CA HIS A 30 9.12 7.16 -12.46
C HIS A 30 9.58 7.25 -13.92
N GLU A 31 10.69 6.65 -14.21
CA GLU A 31 11.24 6.67 -15.56
C GLU A 31 10.33 5.96 -16.58
N ASP A 32 9.40 5.16 -16.13
CA ASP A 32 8.44 4.50 -17.01
C ASP A 32 7.38 5.48 -17.56
N GLY A 33 7.41 6.73 -17.13
CA GLY A 33 6.48 7.74 -17.62
C GLY A 33 5.27 7.96 -16.75
N TRP A 34 5.08 7.16 -15.73
CA TRP A 34 3.98 7.34 -14.79
C TRP A 34 4.42 8.08 -13.54
N ILE A 35 3.47 8.77 -12.93
CA ILE A 35 3.65 9.35 -11.61
C ILE A 35 2.89 8.45 -10.65
N TYR A 36 3.59 7.90 -9.69
CA TYR A 36 3.01 6.99 -8.71
C TYR A 36 2.84 7.69 -7.38
N GLY A 37 1.73 7.41 -6.71
CA GLY A 37 1.53 7.84 -5.33
C GLY A 37 1.43 6.60 -4.47
N ILE A 38 2.22 6.53 -3.43
CA ILE A 38 2.12 5.44 -2.47
C ILE A 38 1.75 6.04 -1.14
N PHE A 39 0.75 5.49 -0.50
CA PHE A 39 0.19 6.03 0.72
C PHE A 39 -0.06 4.93 1.73
N CYS A 40 -0.23 5.32 2.96
CA CYS A 40 -0.59 4.38 4.00
C CYS A 40 -2.10 4.24 4.03
N SER A 41 -2.57 3.02 4.01
CA SER A 41 -3.98 2.69 4.08
C SER A 41 -4.19 1.82 5.30
N GLU A 42 -5.11 2.20 6.14
CA GLU A 42 -5.42 1.42 7.33
C GLU A 42 -6.86 0.91 7.29
N SER A 43 -7.03 -0.34 7.61
CA SER A 43 -8.34 -0.95 7.75
C SER A 43 -8.47 -1.55 9.13
N LYS A 44 -9.71 -1.78 9.54
CA LYS A 44 -9.94 -2.40 10.84
C LYS A 44 -9.42 -3.82 10.82
N ASP A 45 -8.75 -4.19 11.88
CA ASP A 45 -8.31 -5.57 12.06
C ASP A 45 -9.54 -6.43 12.34
N PRO A 46 -9.89 -7.38 11.48
CA PRO A 46 -11.07 -8.21 11.70
C PRO A 46 -10.92 -9.16 12.88
N ASP A 47 -9.69 -9.37 13.33
CA ASP A 47 -9.44 -10.26 14.45
C ASP A 47 -9.35 -9.49 15.77
N ALA A 48 -9.54 -8.19 15.74
CA ALA A 48 -9.47 -7.40 16.96
C ALA A 48 -10.68 -7.67 17.85
N PRO A 49 -10.51 -7.62 19.17
CA PRO A 49 -11.64 -7.80 20.07
C PRO A 49 -12.76 -6.78 19.83
N ALA A 50 -13.96 -7.18 20.12
CA ALA A 50 -15.09 -6.28 20.00
C ALA A 50 -14.86 -5.06 20.91
N GLY A 51 -15.08 -3.89 20.37
CA GLY A 51 -14.88 -2.66 21.11
C GLY A 51 -13.48 -2.07 21.02
N ASP A 52 -12.53 -2.80 20.46
CA ASP A 52 -11.21 -2.24 20.26
C ASP A 52 -11.27 -1.27 19.08
N LEU A 53 -11.06 -0.01 19.34
CA LEU A 53 -11.10 1.01 18.31
C LEU A 53 -9.72 1.39 17.81
N THR A 54 -8.68 0.77 18.32
CA THR A 54 -7.32 1.16 17.99
C THR A 54 -6.61 0.20 17.05
N SER A 55 -7.02 -1.05 17.00
CA SER A 55 -6.35 -2.02 16.16
C SER A 55 -6.64 -1.76 14.69
N ALA A 56 -5.60 -1.70 13.91
CA ALA A 56 -5.71 -1.49 12.47
C ALA A 56 -4.62 -2.26 11.75
N ILE A 57 -4.93 -2.65 10.53
CA ILE A 57 -3.97 -3.30 9.65
C ILE A 57 -3.53 -2.25 8.63
N ALA A 58 -2.25 -2.07 8.52
CA ALA A 58 -1.69 -1.10 7.60
C ALA A 58 -1.19 -1.76 6.32
N ALA A 59 -1.46 -1.14 5.21
CA ALA A 59 -0.98 -1.58 3.91
C ALA A 59 -0.53 -0.37 3.09
N ALA A 60 0.32 -0.60 2.13
CA ALA A 60 0.73 0.44 1.20
C ALA A 60 -0.24 0.44 0.01
N GLY A 61 -0.95 1.52 -0.15
CA GLY A 61 -1.83 1.72 -1.29
C GLY A 61 -1.09 2.41 -2.42
N ILE A 62 -1.46 2.12 -3.65
CA ILE A 62 -0.76 2.64 -4.84
C ILE A 62 -1.76 3.24 -5.81
N ILE A 63 -1.49 4.44 -6.26
CA ILE A 63 -2.21 5.06 -7.37
C ILE A 63 -1.20 5.55 -8.39
N ARG A 64 -1.63 5.77 -9.59
CA ARG A 64 -0.76 6.34 -10.61
C ARG A 64 -1.52 7.26 -11.57
N SER A 65 -0.78 8.15 -12.20
CA SER A 65 -1.33 9.10 -13.17
C SER A 65 -0.27 9.50 -14.17
N ARG A 66 -0.68 9.91 -15.35
CA ARG A 66 0.24 10.48 -16.34
C ARG A 66 0.13 12.00 -16.37
N ASP A 67 -0.95 12.57 -15.86
CA ASP A 67 -1.24 13.99 -16.01
C ASP A 67 -1.57 14.69 -14.70
N LEU A 68 -1.55 13.98 -13.59
CA LEU A 68 -1.93 14.48 -12.26
C LEU A 68 -3.42 14.87 -12.17
N LYS A 69 -4.20 14.53 -13.17
CA LYS A 69 -5.62 14.83 -13.16
C LYS A 69 -6.46 13.55 -13.10
N ASN A 70 -6.03 12.56 -13.83
CA ASN A 70 -6.74 11.28 -13.89
C ASN A 70 -5.89 10.23 -13.18
N TRP A 71 -6.45 9.59 -12.17
CA TRP A 71 -5.72 8.66 -11.31
C TRP A 71 -6.30 7.26 -11.40
N GLU A 72 -5.41 6.29 -11.46
CA GLU A 72 -5.78 4.88 -11.47
C GLU A 72 -5.37 4.26 -10.16
N ARG A 73 -6.29 3.56 -9.51
CA ARG A 73 -6.00 2.85 -8.28
C ARG A 73 -5.47 1.47 -8.62
N LEU A 74 -4.28 1.17 -8.18
CA LEU A 74 -3.70 -0.17 -8.33
C LEU A 74 -3.93 -0.97 -7.05
N PRO A 75 -3.82 -2.31 -7.12
CA PRO A 75 -3.91 -3.11 -5.92
C PRO A 75 -2.85 -2.71 -4.90
N ASN A 76 -3.15 -2.86 -3.63
CA ASN A 76 -2.18 -2.59 -2.58
C ASN A 76 -0.95 -3.48 -2.72
N LEU A 77 0.16 -2.98 -2.24
CA LEU A 77 1.37 -3.79 -2.12
C LEU A 77 1.07 -4.98 -1.22
N VAL A 78 1.39 -6.18 -1.70
CA VAL A 78 1.22 -7.40 -0.94
C VAL A 78 2.55 -7.74 -0.28
N SER A 79 2.52 -7.95 1.01
CA SER A 79 3.72 -8.24 1.78
C SER A 79 3.33 -9.11 2.96
N GLN A 80 4.27 -9.89 3.46
CA GLN A 80 4.01 -10.68 4.66
C GLN A 80 3.93 -9.78 5.89
N SER A 81 4.49 -8.60 5.81
CA SER A 81 4.51 -7.65 6.91
C SER A 81 3.57 -6.50 6.63
N GLN A 82 3.05 -5.89 7.66
CA GLN A 82 2.38 -4.62 7.49
C GLN A 82 3.38 -3.58 7.03
N GLN A 83 2.97 -2.71 6.15
CA GLN A 83 3.86 -1.72 5.55
C GLN A 83 3.32 -0.31 5.77
N ARG A 84 4.20 0.57 6.20
CA ARG A 84 3.92 2.00 6.28
C ARG A 84 5.06 2.75 5.62
N ASN A 85 4.75 3.94 5.12
CA ASN A 85 5.81 4.81 4.61
C ASN A 85 6.65 4.20 3.50
N VAL A 86 6.00 3.49 2.59
CA VAL A 86 6.70 2.91 1.45
C VAL A 86 6.95 3.99 0.41
N VAL A 87 8.12 4.01 -0.18
CA VAL A 87 8.50 4.99 -1.19
C VAL A 87 9.03 4.28 -2.42
N LEU A 88 8.59 4.70 -3.59
CA LEU A 88 9.09 4.17 -4.85
C LEU A 88 10.33 4.93 -5.29
N HIS A 89 11.36 4.20 -5.67
CA HIS A 89 12.54 4.78 -6.28
C HIS A 89 12.19 5.22 -7.72
N PRO A 90 12.67 6.34 -8.20
CA PRO A 90 12.23 6.88 -9.48
C PRO A 90 12.75 6.16 -10.72
N GLU A 91 13.70 5.27 -10.56
CA GLU A 91 14.29 4.55 -11.67
C GLU A 91 14.18 3.06 -11.49
N PHE A 92 14.21 2.31 -12.59
CA PHE A 92 14.31 0.86 -12.50
C PHE A 92 15.68 0.48 -11.93
N VAL A 93 15.70 -0.56 -11.14
CA VAL A 93 16.93 -1.14 -10.61
C VAL A 93 16.93 -2.60 -11.06
N ASP A 94 17.94 -2.98 -11.81
CA ASP A 94 18.02 -4.33 -12.39
C ASP A 94 16.75 -4.67 -13.19
N GLY A 95 16.21 -3.67 -13.88
CA GLY A 95 15.00 -3.85 -14.68
C GLY A 95 13.71 -3.97 -13.89
N LYS A 96 13.75 -3.71 -12.60
CA LYS A 96 12.59 -3.87 -11.73
C LYS A 96 12.26 -2.57 -11.01
N TYR A 97 11.03 -2.51 -10.49
CA TYR A 97 10.64 -1.38 -9.64
C TYR A 97 11.27 -1.60 -8.26
N ALA A 98 11.85 -0.56 -7.72
CA ALA A 98 12.51 -0.64 -6.45
C ALA A 98 11.77 0.17 -5.40
N LEU A 99 11.52 -0.44 -4.26
CA LEU A 99 10.80 0.19 -3.18
C LEU A 99 11.63 0.25 -1.93
N TYR A 100 11.54 1.37 -1.24
CA TYR A 100 12.02 1.44 0.12
C TYR A 100 10.80 1.09 0.99
N THR A 101 10.92 0.03 1.75
CA THR A 101 9.81 -0.46 2.56
C THR A 101 10.12 -0.31 4.03
N ARG A 102 9.09 -0.28 4.83
CA ARG A 102 9.24 -0.21 6.28
C ARG A 102 8.32 -1.23 6.92
N PRO A 103 8.79 -2.46 7.03
CA PRO A 103 7.98 -3.52 7.63
C PRO A 103 7.66 -3.19 9.09
N GLN A 104 6.43 -3.44 9.46
CA GLN A 104 6.01 -3.18 10.82
C GLN A 104 5.25 -4.36 11.35
N ASP A 105 6.00 -5.40 11.63
CA ASP A 105 5.38 -6.55 12.26
C ASP A 105 5.42 -6.38 13.73
N GLY A 106 4.33 -6.57 14.34
CA GLY A 106 4.23 -6.49 15.73
C GLY A 106 4.76 -5.21 16.15
N PHE A 107 5.09 -5.06 17.36
CA PHE A 107 5.49 -3.92 17.75
C PHE A 107 6.85 -3.89 17.78
N ILE A 108 7.31 -3.06 17.59
CA ILE A 108 8.52 -2.70 17.69
C ILE A 108 9.25 -3.28 18.73
N ASP A 109 9.88 -4.26 18.39
CA ASP A 109 10.94 -4.68 19.13
C ASP A 109 11.96 -3.64 18.92
N ALA A 110 12.16 -2.89 19.87
CA ALA A 110 13.01 -1.75 19.79
C ALA A 110 14.40 -2.04 19.33
N GLY A 111 14.87 -3.16 19.43
CA GLY A 111 16.24 -3.43 19.04
C GLY A 111 16.38 -3.97 17.63
N SER A 112 15.32 -4.42 17.06
CA SER A 112 15.47 -5.12 15.82
C SER A 112 14.48 -4.75 14.80
N GLY A 113 13.44 -4.07 15.17
CA GLY A 113 12.39 -3.86 14.27
C GLY A 113 12.48 -2.57 13.53
N GLY A 114 11.76 -2.45 12.50
CA GLY A 114 11.48 -1.17 11.98
C GLY A 114 12.52 -0.52 11.11
N GLY A 115 13.48 -1.22 10.68
CA GLY A 115 14.43 -0.66 9.74
C GLY A 115 13.82 -0.45 8.36
N ILE A 116 14.45 0.38 7.55
CA ILE A 116 14.06 0.54 6.18
C ILE A 116 14.66 -0.62 5.39
N SER A 117 13.82 -1.26 4.61
CA SER A 117 14.23 -2.35 3.75
C SER A 117 14.11 -1.96 2.29
N TRP A 118 14.71 -2.73 1.46
CA TRP A 118 14.73 -2.51 0.01
C TRP A 118 14.07 -3.71 -0.65
N ALA A 119 13.19 -3.47 -1.57
CA ALA A 119 12.51 -4.54 -2.27
C ALA A 119 12.45 -4.24 -3.77
N LEU A 120 12.65 -5.25 -4.57
CA LEU A 120 12.47 -5.17 -6.02
C LEU A 120 11.21 -5.92 -6.40
N ILE A 121 10.38 -5.33 -7.23
CA ILE A 121 9.17 -5.97 -7.70
C ILE A 121 9.10 -5.93 -9.22
N ASP A 122 8.56 -7.00 -9.79
CA ASP A 122 8.52 -7.13 -11.24
C ASP A 122 7.37 -6.33 -11.87
N ASP A 123 6.23 -6.30 -11.20
CA ASP A 123 5.01 -5.73 -11.76
C ASP A 123 4.34 -4.84 -10.73
N ILE A 124 4.38 -3.53 -10.96
CA ILE A 124 3.80 -2.60 -10.00
C ILE A 124 2.27 -2.63 -10.00
N THR A 125 1.66 -3.19 -11.03
CA THR A 125 0.21 -3.35 -11.06
C THR A 125 -0.26 -4.54 -10.22
N HIS A 126 0.69 -5.37 -9.79
CA HIS A 126 0.43 -6.47 -8.87
C HIS A 126 1.66 -6.61 -7.99
N ALA A 127 1.89 -5.59 -7.19
CA ALA A 127 3.13 -5.48 -6.43
C ALA A 127 3.15 -6.46 -5.26
N VAL A 128 4.15 -7.33 -5.25
CA VAL A 128 4.33 -8.32 -4.20
C VAL A 128 5.77 -8.28 -3.73
N VAL A 129 5.95 -8.06 -2.45
CA VAL A 129 7.27 -8.12 -1.85
C VAL A 129 7.51 -9.55 -1.40
N LYS A 130 8.53 -10.17 -1.98
CA LYS A 130 8.91 -11.50 -1.60
C LYS A 130 10.01 -11.41 -0.57
N LYS A 131 9.97 -12.29 0.36
CA LYS A 131 11.03 -12.32 1.33
C LYS A 131 12.25 -12.97 0.80
#